data_c0ed40601e0d152aeabbba796c9223dc
#
_entry.id   c0ed40601e0d152aeabbba796c9223dc
#
_cell.length_a   1.000
_cell.length_b   1.000
_cell.length_c   1.000
_cell.angle_alpha   90.00
_cell.angle_beta   90.00
_cell.angle_gamma   90.00
#
_symmetry.space_group_name_H-M   'P 1'
#
loop_
_entity.id
_entity.type
_entity.pdbx_description
1 polymer ?
#
loop_
_entity_poly.entity_id
_entity_poly.type
_entity_poly.pdbx_seq_one_letter_code
_entity_poly.pdbx_strand_id
1 'polypeptide(L)'
;LVASYRNNPLLLGLPEPYRYMQIGLIGLGKMGYNLALNFKRNNHEVIAFDISKSAMEKIRSHGIQTAGSVGELADALTDRRVIWMMVPAGNAVDVIIGNLKNHLRADDIIIDGGNSYYKETIARAEELDRSGIHLLDCGTSGSLHGALNGISATVGGFSGAFDYCSDLFRSISAPDGVLYCGKSGNGHFVKMIHCGIEYGMMQAIAEGVELVHKFNPDLDLAAILKTWNGGSVIESYLLKLTQQVFEKEPDMSSIRGVMNSSGEGKWTVETALELGIPAPVITMALLTRYRSHQQDTFSGKVVAALRNQSGGHPLERNSGKGQ
;
A
#
# COMPACT_ATOMS: atom_id res chain seq x y z
N LEU A 1 13.29 -6.30 -38.73
CA LEU A 1 13.88 -5.07 -38.16
C LEU A 1 14.45 -5.24 -36.73
N VAL A 2 14.09 -6.29 -36.01
CA VAL A 2 14.59 -6.57 -34.63
C VAL A 2 15.96 -7.27 -34.62
N ALA A 3 16.37 -7.89 -35.72
CA ALA A 3 17.62 -8.66 -35.81
C ALA A 3 18.89 -7.80 -36.05
N SER A 4 18.76 -6.51 -36.40
CA SER A 4 19.91 -5.65 -36.77
C SER A 4 20.50 -4.83 -35.60
N TYR A 5 19.87 -4.87 -34.39
CA TYR A 5 20.35 -4.11 -33.23
C TYR A 5 21.40 -4.83 -32.36
N ARG A 6 21.61 -6.15 -32.55
CA ARG A 6 22.49 -6.97 -31.69
C ARG A 6 23.99 -6.78 -31.85
N ASN A 7 24.45 -6.04 -32.87
CA ASN A 7 25.89 -5.91 -33.18
C ASN A 7 26.44 -4.47 -33.12
N ASN A 8 25.82 -3.58 -32.37
CA ASN A 8 26.36 -2.24 -32.18
C ASN A 8 27.23 -2.18 -30.90
N PRO A 9 28.57 -2.03 -30.99
CA PRO A 9 29.45 -2.03 -29.82
C PRO A 9 29.24 -0.84 -28.86
N LEU A 10 28.46 0.18 -29.24
CA LEU A 10 28.08 1.30 -28.38
C LEU A 10 26.93 0.97 -27.40
N LEU A 11 26.34 -0.23 -27.50
CA LEU A 11 25.26 -0.70 -26.63
C LEU A 11 25.73 -1.73 -25.57
N LEU A 12 27.03 -1.99 -25.50
CA LEU A 12 27.65 -2.82 -24.47
C LEU A 12 27.54 -2.13 -23.10
N GLY A 13 26.54 -2.53 -22.32
CA GLY A 13 26.29 -1.98 -20.97
C GLY A 13 24.89 -1.42 -20.74
N LEU A 14 24.05 -1.30 -21.78
CA LEU A 14 22.64 -1.03 -21.57
C LEU A 14 21.94 -2.31 -21.09
N PRO A 15 21.08 -2.25 -20.06
CA PRO A 15 20.29 -3.39 -19.67
C PRO A 15 19.45 -3.87 -20.84
N GLU A 16 19.36 -5.19 -21.05
CA GLU A 16 18.45 -5.77 -22.06
C GLU A 16 17.05 -5.16 -21.85
N PRO A 17 16.37 -4.76 -22.94
CA PRO A 17 15.03 -4.21 -22.83
C PRO A 17 14.11 -5.25 -22.18
N TYR A 18 13.39 -4.85 -21.14
CA TYR A 18 12.40 -5.69 -20.49
C TYR A 18 11.40 -6.27 -21.49
N ARG A 19 11.00 -7.52 -21.26
CA ARG A 19 10.00 -8.19 -22.12
C ARG A 19 8.70 -7.37 -22.12
N TYR A 20 8.23 -7.00 -23.31
CA TYR A 20 6.90 -6.45 -23.51
C TYR A 20 5.82 -7.43 -23.03
N MET A 21 4.82 -6.91 -22.30
CA MET A 21 3.67 -7.71 -21.86
C MET A 21 2.37 -6.93 -22.06
N GLN A 22 1.30 -7.67 -22.34
CA GLN A 22 -0.05 -7.18 -22.28
C GLN A 22 -0.64 -7.49 -20.89
N ILE A 23 -1.24 -6.49 -20.25
CA ILE A 23 -1.65 -6.56 -18.83
C ILE A 23 -3.08 -6.05 -18.70
N GLY A 24 -3.93 -6.84 -18.07
CA GLY A 24 -5.21 -6.38 -17.55
C GLY A 24 -5.00 -5.69 -16.20
N LEU A 25 -5.44 -4.46 -16.04
CA LEU A 25 -5.38 -3.75 -14.76
C LEU A 25 -6.78 -3.46 -14.23
N ILE A 26 -7.11 -4.00 -13.07
CA ILE A 26 -8.40 -3.81 -12.40
C ILE A 26 -8.21 -2.91 -11.17
N GLY A 27 -8.92 -1.78 -11.15
CA GLY A 27 -8.84 -0.77 -10.11
C GLY A 27 -7.95 0.41 -10.50
N LEU A 28 -8.58 1.56 -10.73
CA LEU A 28 -7.93 2.83 -11.10
C LEU A 28 -8.04 3.87 -9.98
N GLY A 29 -8.01 3.41 -8.73
CA GLY A 29 -7.81 4.28 -7.58
C GLY A 29 -6.45 4.98 -7.64
N LYS A 30 -6.09 5.75 -6.61
CA LYS A 30 -4.88 6.57 -6.60
C LYS A 30 -3.61 5.80 -6.99
N MET A 31 -3.44 4.58 -6.49
CA MET A 31 -2.28 3.74 -6.80
C MET A 31 -2.39 3.11 -8.19
N GLY A 32 -3.51 2.45 -8.50
CA GLY A 32 -3.70 1.75 -9.77
C GLY A 32 -3.65 2.67 -10.98
N TYR A 33 -4.17 3.90 -10.86
CA TYR A 33 -4.06 4.90 -11.90
C TYR A 33 -2.60 5.25 -12.25
N ASN A 34 -1.77 5.51 -11.22
CA ASN A 34 -0.35 5.80 -11.42
C ASN A 34 0.43 4.58 -11.92
N LEU A 35 0.06 3.39 -11.46
CA LEU A 35 0.66 2.14 -11.93
C LEU A 35 0.33 1.89 -13.41
N ALA A 36 -0.90 2.17 -13.86
CA ALA A 36 -1.25 2.11 -15.29
C ALA A 36 -0.35 2.99 -16.16
N LEU A 37 -0.07 4.21 -15.70
CA LEU A 37 0.85 5.12 -16.38
C LEU A 37 2.29 4.62 -16.36
N ASN A 38 2.71 4.00 -15.26
CA ASN A 38 4.04 3.39 -15.13
C ASN A 38 4.19 2.20 -16.09
N PHE A 39 3.24 1.28 -16.14
CA PHE A 39 3.22 0.19 -17.14
C PHE A 39 3.36 0.72 -18.56
N LYS A 40 2.51 1.69 -18.94
CA LYS A 40 2.55 2.28 -20.27
C LYS A 40 3.89 2.93 -20.60
N ARG A 41 4.47 3.67 -19.64
CA ARG A 41 5.79 4.34 -19.83
C ARG A 41 6.92 3.33 -20.05
N ASN A 42 6.79 2.13 -19.48
CA ASN A 42 7.72 1.02 -19.68
C ASN A 42 7.32 0.11 -20.85
N ASN A 43 6.54 0.65 -21.80
CA ASN A 43 6.14 0.01 -23.05
C ASN A 43 5.27 -1.25 -22.89
N HIS A 44 4.60 -1.45 -21.77
CA HIS A 44 3.58 -2.50 -21.64
C HIS A 44 2.24 -2.01 -22.21
N GLU A 45 1.49 -2.93 -22.82
CA GLU A 45 0.12 -2.67 -23.24
C GLU A 45 -0.82 -2.90 -22.05
N VAL A 46 -1.65 -1.91 -21.75
CA VAL A 46 -2.57 -1.96 -20.61
C VAL A 46 -4.00 -1.89 -21.08
N ILE A 47 -4.80 -2.85 -20.65
CA ILE A 47 -6.27 -2.80 -20.74
C ILE A 47 -6.78 -2.63 -19.31
N ALA A 48 -7.43 -1.51 -19.03
CA ALA A 48 -7.84 -1.16 -17.68
C ALA A 48 -9.35 -1.30 -17.47
N PHE A 49 -9.74 -1.61 -16.24
CA PHE A 49 -11.13 -1.59 -15.79
C PHE A 49 -11.25 -0.97 -14.39
N ASP A 50 -12.27 -0.16 -14.20
CA ASP A 50 -12.72 0.35 -12.90
C ASP A 50 -14.24 0.53 -12.92
N ILE A 51 -14.88 0.42 -11.76
CA ILE A 51 -16.31 0.71 -11.60
C ILE A 51 -16.62 2.21 -11.78
N SER A 52 -15.63 3.08 -11.61
CA SER A 52 -15.72 4.52 -11.80
C SER A 52 -15.57 4.91 -13.26
N LYS A 53 -16.65 5.33 -13.89
CA LYS A 53 -16.65 5.83 -15.28
C LYS A 53 -15.66 7.01 -15.45
N SER A 54 -15.59 7.91 -14.48
CA SER A 54 -14.69 9.06 -14.52
C SER A 54 -13.22 8.66 -14.48
N ALA A 55 -12.86 7.64 -13.69
CA ALA A 55 -11.51 7.10 -13.67
C ALA A 55 -11.14 6.45 -15.02
N MET A 56 -12.09 5.74 -15.62
CA MET A 56 -11.96 5.13 -16.93
C MET A 56 -11.77 6.16 -18.05
N GLU A 57 -12.56 7.25 -18.05
CA GLU A 57 -12.40 8.36 -19.00
C GLU A 57 -11.05 9.03 -18.86
N LYS A 58 -10.64 9.29 -17.61
CA LYS A 58 -9.36 9.92 -17.32
C LYS A 58 -8.19 9.06 -17.80
N ILE A 59 -8.21 7.76 -17.62
CA ILE A 59 -7.11 6.89 -18.07
C ILE A 59 -7.08 6.75 -19.59
N ARG A 60 -8.24 6.77 -20.27
CA ARG A 60 -8.32 6.80 -21.74
C ARG A 60 -7.65 8.01 -22.33
N SER A 61 -7.73 9.19 -21.70
CA SER A 61 -7.06 10.42 -22.19
C SER A 61 -5.52 10.27 -22.24
N HIS A 62 -4.97 9.29 -21.53
CA HIS A 62 -3.56 8.91 -21.62
C HIS A 62 -3.30 7.81 -22.68
N GLY A 63 -4.30 7.45 -23.49
CA GLY A 63 -4.16 6.43 -24.54
C GLY A 63 -4.02 5.01 -23.98
N ILE A 64 -4.61 4.72 -22.81
CA ILE A 64 -4.74 3.39 -22.23
C ILE A 64 -6.13 2.85 -22.59
N GLN A 65 -6.20 1.64 -23.12
CA GLN A 65 -7.45 0.97 -23.46
C GLN A 65 -8.25 0.63 -22.19
N THR A 66 -9.57 0.59 -22.29
CA THR A 66 -10.42 0.20 -21.18
C THR A 66 -11.48 -0.78 -21.63
N ALA A 67 -11.81 -1.75 -20.78
CA ALA A 67 -12.90 -2.69 -20.97
C ALA A 67 -14.18 -2.23 -20.24
N GLY A 68 -15.34 -2.73 -20.63
CA GLY A 68 -16.62 -2.43 -19.99
C GLY A 68 -16.91 -3.28 -18.76
N SER A 69 -16.19 -4.40 -18.58
CA SER A 69 -16.33 -5.31 -17.46
C SER A 69 -15.03 -6.07 -17.19
N VAL A 70 -14.96 -6.75 -16.04
CA VAL A 70 -13.86 -7.65 -15.68
C VAL A 70 -13.71 -8.79 -16.70
N GLY A 71 -14.83 -9.36 -17.15
CA GLY A 71 -14.86 -10.41 -18.18
C GLY A 71 -14.33 -9.93 -19.52
N GLU A 72 -14.83 -8.79 -20.02
CA GLU A 72 -14.35 -8.18 -21.26
C GLU A 72 -12.84 -7.87 -21.20
N LEU A 73 -12.33 -7.41 -20.04
CA LEU A 73 -10.91 -7.20 -19.84
C LEU A 73 -10.14 -8.51 -20.02
N ALA A 74 -10.58 -9.57 -19.35
CA ALA A 74 -9.92 -10.87 -19.44
C ALA A 74 -9.95 -11.45 -20.86
N ASP A 75 -11.09 -11.32 -21.57
CA ASP A 75 -11.27 -11.83 -22.94
C ASP A 75 -10.49 -11.03 -23.99
N ALA A 76 -10.19 -9.77 -23.70
CA ALA A 76 -9.38 -8.91 -24.57
C ALA A 76 -7.87 -9.20 -24.49
N LEU A 77 -7.42 -9.93 -23.46
CA LEU A 77 -6.03 -10.33 -23.32
C LEU A 77 -5.72 -11.56 -24.19
N THR A 78 -4.59 -11.52 -24.87
CA THR A 78 -4.06 -12.63 -25.69
C THR A 78 -3.01 -13.42 -24.92
N ASP A 79 -2.61 -14.59 -25.43
CA ASP A 79 -1.59 -15.46 -24.85
C ASP A 79 -1.89 -15.87 -23.39
N ARG A 80 -0.87 -16.03 -22.55
CA ARG A 80 -0.98 -16.24 -21.12
C ARG A 80 -1.43 -14.94 -20.48
N ARG A 81 -2.65 -14.91 -19.96
CA ARG A 81 -3.24 -13.69 -19.40
C ARG A 81 -2.56 -13.32 -18.09
N VAL A 82 -2.22 -12.05 -17.94
CA VAL A 82 -1.71 -11.45 -16.69
C VAL A 82 -2.65 -10.34 -16.27
N ILE A 83 -3.31 -10.51 -15.12
CA ILE A 83 -4.28 -9.54 -14.61
C ILE A 83 -3.81 -9.04 -13.25
N TRP A 84 -3.55 -7.74 -13.17
CA TRP A 84 -3.15 -7.04 -11.96
C TRP A 84 -4.36 -6.37 -11.31
N MET A 85 -4.62 -6.66 -10.04
CA MET A 85 -5.68 -6.05 -9.25
C MET A 85 -5.10 -5.02 -8.28
N MET A 86 -5.71 -3.82 -8.24
CA MET A 86 -5.40 -2.72 -7.32
C MET A 86 -6.69 -2.26 -6.62
N VAL A 87 -7.31 -3.16 -5.88
CA VAL A 87 -8.61 -2.96 -5.24
C VAL A 87 -8.52 -3.09 -3.71
N PRO A 88 -9.52 -2.59 -2.96
CA PRO A 88 -9.54 -2.78 -1.52
C PRO A 88 -9.53 -4.26 -1.12
N ALA A 89 -8.80 -4.57 -0.04
CA ALA A 89 -8.75 -5.91 0.54
C ALA A 89 -10.13 -6.47 0.94
N GLY A 90 -10.23 -7.78 1.03
CA GLY A 90 -11.44 -8.49 1.45
C GLY A 90 -12.39 -8.76 0.28
N ASN A 91 -13.70 -8.58 0.49
CA ASN A 91 -14.75 -8.98 -0.45
C ASN A 91 -14.58 -8.47 -1.89
N ALA A 92 -13.97 -7.30 -2.09
CA ALA A 92 -13.75 -6.78 -3.44
C ALA A 92 -12.83 -7.70 -4.26
N VAL A 93 -11.79 -8.23 -3.63
CA VAL A 93 -10.87 -9.21 -4.25
C VAL A 93 -11.63 -10.50 -4.59
N ASP A 94 -12.45 -11.00 -3.66
CA ASP A 94 -13.22 -12.25 -3.85
C ASP A 94 -14.21 -12.14 -5.02
N VAL A 95 -14.92 -11.01 -5.12
CA VAL A 95 -15.87 -10.75 -6.21
C VAL A 95 -15.16 -10.72 -7.57
N ILE A 96 -14.00 -10.08 -7.64
CA ILE A 96 -13.24 -10.00 -8.90
C ILE A 96 -12.68 -11.38 -9.28
N ILE A 97 -12.08 -12.11 -8.35
CA ILE A 97 -11.59 -13.47 -8.60
C ILE A 97 -12.73 -14.37 -9.06
N GLY A 98 -13.90 -14.32 -8.41
CA GLY A 98 -15.08 -15.07 -8.80
C GLY A 98 -15.55 -14.79 -10.22
N ASN A 99 -15.51 -13.53 -10.67
CA ASN A 99 -15.81 -13.16 -12.05
C ASN A 99 -14.72 -13.68 -13.02
N LEU A 100 -13.44 -13.50 -12.68
CA LEU A 100 -12.32 -13.90 -13.53
C LEU A 100 -12.27 -15.40 -13.78
N LYS A 101 -12.63 -16.23 -12.81
CA LYS A 101 -12.60 -17.70 -12.94
C LYS A 101 -13.38 -18.23 -14.14
N ASN A 102 -14.40 -17.52 -14.62
CA ASN A 102 -15.19 -17.92 -15.80
C ASN A 102 -14.52 -17.57 -17.13
N HIS A 103 -13.47 -16.76 -17.12
CA HIS A 103 -12.77 -16.24 -18.29
C HIS A 103 -11.31 -16.69 -18.37
N LEU A 104 -10.74 -17.15 -17.25
CA LEU A 104 -9.35 -17.60 -17.17
C LEU A 104 -9.24 -19.12 -17.39
N ARG A 105 -8.08 -19.54 -17.81
CA ARG A 105 -7.69 -20.93 -18.03
C ARG A 105 -6.43 -21.28 -17.25
N ALA A 106 -6.08 -22.54 -17.24
CA ALA A 106 -4.82 -22.99 -16.63
C ALA A 106 -3.63 -22.19 -17.16
N ASP A 107 -2.66 -21.94 -16.30
CA ASP A 107 -1.46 -21.11 -16.49
C ASP A 107 -1.68 -19.58 -16.56
N ASP A 108 -2.92 -19.10 -16.60
CA ASP A 108 -3.17 -17.65 -16.45
C ASP A 108 -2.76 -17.16 -15.05
N ILE A 109 -2.40 -15.89 -14.95
CA ILE A 109 -1.85 -15.30 -13.73
C ILE A 109 -2.72 -14.14 -13.25
N ILE A 110 -3.12 -14.17 -11.99
CA ILE A 110 -3.69 -13.04 -11.26
C ILE A 110 -2.59 -12.50 -10.33
N ILE A 111 -2.38 -11.18 -10.34
CA ILE A 111 -1.50 -10.49 -9.40
C ILE A 111 -2.39 -9.64 -8.48
N ASP A 112 -2.50 -9.99 -7.20
CA ASP A 112 -3.13 -9.15 -6.20
C ASP A 112 -2.10 -8.14 -5.69
N GLY A 113 -2.14 -6.93 -6.24
CA GLY A 113 -1.25 -5.82 -5.88
C GLY A 113 -1.81 -4.90 -4.80
N GLY A 114 -2.95 -5.27 -4.22
CA GLY A 114 -3.56 -4.58 -3.07
C GLY A 114 -2.84 -4.90 -1.76
N ASN A 115 -3.42 -4.40 -0.66
CA ASN A 115 -2.95 -4.72 0.69
C ASN A 115 -3.87 -5.78 1.32
N SER A 116 -3.99 -6.94 0.69
CA SER A 116 -4.83 -8.03 1.17
C SER A 116 -4.24 -8.70 2.42
N TYR A 117 -5.12 -9.26 3.26
CA TYR A 117 -4.67 -10.04 4.42
C TYR A 117 -4.05 -11.36 3.95
N TYR A 118 -2.82 -11.62 4.36
CA TYR A 118 -2.04 -12.75 3.84
C TYR A 118 -2.72 -14.12 4.04
N LYS A 119 -3.51 -14.30 5.11
CA LYS A 119 -4.25 -15.56 5.35
C LYS A 119 -5.38 -15.75 4.32
N GLU A 120 -6.08 -14.68 3.94
CA GLU A 120 -7.07 -14.72 2.87
C GLU A 120 -6.41 -15.00 1.52
N THR A 121 -5.24 -14.40 1.28
CA THR A 121 -4.45 -14.65 0.07
C THR A 121 -4.07 -16.11 -0.07
N ILE A 122 -3.62 -16.76 0.99
CA ILE A 122 -3.29 -18.20 0.99
C ILE A 122 -4.52 -19.03 0.58
N ALA A 123 -5.68 -18.76 1.19
CA ALA A 123 -6.92 -19.46 0.86
C ALA A 123 -7.35 -19.26 -0.59
N ARG A 124 -7.24 -18.03 -1.12
CA ARG A 124 -7.54 -17.71 -2.52
C ARG A 124 -6.60 -18.42 -3.49
N ALA A 125 -5.31 -18.47 -3.17
CA ALA A 125 -4.32 -19.16 -3.98
C ALA A 125 -4.63 -20.68 -4.05
N GLU A 126 -4.91 -21.32 -2.93
CA GLU A 126 -5.29 -22.73 -2.88
C GLU A 126 -6.57 -23.04 -3.70
N GLU A 127 -7.53 -22.12 -3.71
CA GLU A 127 -8.74 -22.26 -4.52
C GLU A 127 -8.44 -22.15 -6.01
N LEU A 128 -7.64 -21.16 -6.43
CA LEU A 128 -7.27 -20.92 -7.83
C LEU A 128 -6.39 -22.04 -8.40
N ASP A 129 -5.47 -22.57 -7.60
CA ASP A 129 -4.58 -23.67 -7.99
C ASP A 129 -5.35 -24.93 -8.41
N ARG A 130 -6.55 -25.18 -7.87
CA ARG A 130 -7.42 -26.29 -8.29
C ARG A 130 -7.86 -26.20 -9.76
N SER A 131 -7.85 -24.98 -10.31
CA SER A 131 -8.16 -24.68 -11.71
C SER A 131 -6.89 -24.40 -12.53
N GLY A 132 -5.71 -24.57 -11.94
CA GLY A 132 -4.42 -24.28 -12.57
C GLY A 132 -4.15 -22.78 -12.79
N ILE A 133 -4.94 -21.89 -12.18
CA ILE A 133 -4.75 -20.44 -12.26
C ILE A 133 -3.80 -20.02 -11.13
N HIS A 134 -2.77 -19.26 -11.46
CA HIS A 134 -1.76 -18.84 -10.48
C HIS A 134 -2.09 -17.48 -9.86
N LEU A 135 -2.08 -17.42 -8.53
CA LEU A 135 -2.15 -16.16 -7.79
C LEU A 135 -0.74 -15.76 -7.33
N LEU A 136 -0.30 -14.56 -7.73
CA LEU A 136 0.84 -13.87 -7.14
C LEU A 136 0.30 -12.77 -6.22
N ASP A 137 0.72 -12.77 -4.97
CA ASP A 137 0.47 -11.69 -4.03
C ASP A 137 1.63 -10.70 -4.07
N CYS A 138 1.32 -9.43 -4.35
CA CYS A 138 2.30 -8.39 -4.51
C CYS A 138 2.08 -7.26 -3.51
N GLY A 139 2.84 -7.28 -2.44
CA GLY A 139 2.88 -6.17 -1.49
C GLY A 139 3.51 -4.93 -2.13
N THR A 140 2.67 -4.03 -2.62
CA THR A 140 3.10 -2.81 -3.33
C THR A 140 3.35 -1.66 -2.37
N SER A 141 4.55 -1.09 -2.41
CA SER A 141 4.96 0.08 -1.62
C SER A 141 5.48 1.23 -2.50
N GLY A 142 5.63 2.43 -1.92
CA GLY A 142 6.18 3.61 -2.59
C GLY A 142 5.21 4.77 -2.73
N SER A 143 4.00 4.67 -2.17
CA SER A 143 2.94 5.68 -2.27
C SER A 143 2.62 6.09 -3.72
N LEU A 144 2.00 7.24 -3.93
CA LEU A 144 1.64 7.73 -5.27
C LEU A 144 2.87 7.97 -6.15
N HIS A 145 3.95 8.45 -5.54
CA HIS A 145 5.19 8.70 -6.26
C HIS A 145 5.83 7.40 -6.73
N GLY A 146 5.91 6.39 -5.88
CA GLY A 146 6.46 5.07 -6.24
C GLY A 146 5.60 4.38 -7.30
N ALA A 147 4.27 4.42 -7.19
CA ALA A 147 3.39 3.84 -8.19
C ALA A 147 3.66 4.39 -9.61
N LEU A 148 4.01 5.68 -9.71
CA LEU A 148 4.34 6.31 -10.99
C LEU A 148 5.79 6.11 -11.41
N ASN A 149 6.75 6.11 -10.48
CA ASN A 149 8.18 6.26 -10.78
C ASN A 149 9.05 5.06 -10.40
N GLY A 150 8.48 4.07 -9.73
CA GLY A 150 9.17 2.86 -9.32
C GLY A 150 8.69 2.39 -7.96
N ILE A 151 7.95 1.27 -7.94
CA ILE A 151 7.45 0.66 -6.70
C ILE A 151 8.54 -0.13 -5.98
N SER A 152 8.28 -0.43 -4.69
CA SER A 152 8.90 -1.57 -4.02
C SER A 152 7.86 -2.68 -3.94
N ALA A 153 8.20 -3.87 -4.42
CA ALA A 153 7.33 -5.02 -4.56
C ALA A 153 7.89 -6.25 -3.83
N THR A 154 7.14 -6.78 -2.89
CA THR A 154 7.39 -8.08 -2.26
C THR A 154 6.38 -9.07 -2.81
N VAL A 155 6.85 -10.14 -3.50
CA VAL A 155 5.98 -11.01 -4.28
C VAL A 155 6.02 -12.44 -3.74
N GLY A 156 4.86 -12.98 -3.42
CA GLY A 156 4.66 -14.40 -3.08
C GLY A 156 3.87 -15.12 -4.16
N GLY A 157 3.96 -16.45 -4.17
CA GLY A 157 3.19 -17.32 -5.09
C GLY A 157 4.04 -18.35 -5.80
N PHE A 158 3.50 -18.95 -6.85
CA PHE A 158 4.19 -19.96 -7.66
C PHE A 158 5.40 -19.36 -8.38
N SER A 159 6.59 -19.93 -8.19
CA SER A 159 7.85 -19.40 -8.74
C SER A 159 7.83 -19.27 -10.26
N GLY A 160 7.25 -20.25 -10.98
CA GLY A 160 7.15 -20.19 -12.44
C GLY A 160 6.27 -19.05 -12.96
N ALA A 161 5.25 -18.62 -12.18
CA ALA A 161 4.46 -17.44 -12.51
C ALA A 161 5.24 -16.15 -12.21
N PHE A 162 5.99 -16.11 -11.11
CA PHE A 162 6.89 -14.99 -10.81
C PHE A 162 7.97 -14.83 -11.87
N ASP A 163 8.65 -15.92 -12.27
CA ASP A 163 9.69 -15.90 -13.30
C ASP A 163 9.14 -15.38 -14.64
N TYR A 164 7.92 -15.80 -15.01
CA TYR A 164 7.23 -15.29 -16.20
C TYR A 164 7.00 -13.77 -16.16
N CYS A 165 6.63 -13.24 -14.99
CA CYS A 165 6.35 -11.82 -14.75
C CYS A 165 7.58 -11.01 -14.27
N SER A 166 8.77 -11.61 -14.18
CA SER A 166 9.93 -10.97 -13.55
C SER A 166 10.34 -9.66 -14.22
N ASP A 167 10.30 -9.61 -15.55
CA ASP A 167 10.61 -8.40 -16.31
C ASP A 167 9.56 -7.31 -16.10
N LEU A 168 8.28 -7.70 -15.98
CA LEU A 168 7.20 -6.78 -15.63
C LEU A 168 7.47 -6.12 -14.27
N PHE A 169 7.73 -6.92 -13.23
CA PHE A 169 8.03 -6.39 -11.89
C PHE A 169 9.24 -5.47 -11.90
N ARG A 170 10.34 -5.86 -12.56
CA ARG A 170 11.56 -5.05 -12.63
C ARG A 170 11.35 -3.73 -13.36
N SER A 171 10.59 -3.74 -14.46
CA SER A 171 10.36 -2.55 -15.29
C SER A 171 9.62 -1.43 -14.56
N ILE A 172 8.76 -1.78 -13.61
CA ILE A 172 7.90 -0.82 -12.88
C ILE A 172 8.39 -0.50 -11.47
N SER A 173 9.49 -1.13 -11.05
CA SER A 173 10.03 -0.98 -9.70
C SER A 173 11.25 -0.06 -9.66
N ALA A 174 11.55 0.46 -8.47
CA ALA A 174 12.82 1.12 -8.21
C ALA A 174 13.98 0.12 -8.34
N PRO A 175 15.22 0.58 -8.56
CA PRO A 175 16.39 -0.29 -8.46
C PRO A 175 16.37 -1.07 -7.14
N ASP A 176 16.63 -2.37 -7.20
CA ASP A 176 16.56 -3.32 -6.07
C ASP A 176 15.19 -3.38 -5.36
N GLY A 177 14.15 -2.85 -5.99
CA GLY A 177 12.80 -2.74 -5.44
C GLY A 177 11.93 -3.99 -5.57
N VAL A 178 12.44 -5.13 -6.06
CA VAL A 178 11.67 -6.38 -6.24
C VAL A 178 12.29 -7.51 -5.45
N LEU A 179 11.46 -8.18 -4.64
CA LEU A 179 11.86 -9.37 -3.92
C LEU A 179 10.82 -10.48 -4.11
N TYR A 180 11.26 -11.66 -4.59
CA TYR A 180 10.45 -12.88 -4.51
C TYR A 180 10.54 -13.47 -3.11
N CYS A 181 9.40 -13.54 -2.42
CA CYS A 181 9.30 -13.96 -1.02
C CYS A 181 8.92 -15.45 -0.86
N GLY A 182 8.82 -16.20 -1.96
CA GLY A 182 8.46 -17.62 -1.92
C GLY A 182 6.95 -17.87 -2.02
N LYS A 183 6.40 -18.68 -1.12
CA LYS A 183 5.01 -19.17 -1.19
C LYS A 183 3.96 -18.06 -1.17
N SER A 184 2.76 -18.39 -1.65
CA SER A 184 1.58 -17.52 -1.60
C SER A 184 1.32 -17.00 -0.19
N GLY A 185 0.98 -15.72 -0.10
CA GLY A 185 0.79 -14.98 1.14
C GLY A 185 2.05 -14.32 1.69
N ASN A 186 3.25 -14.77 1.32
CA ASN A 186 4.50 -14.22 1.86
C ASN A 186 4.73 -12.77 1.41
N GLY A 187 4.36 -12.40 0.19
CA GLY A 187 4.46 -11.03 -0.30
C GLY A 187 3.61 -10.06 0.51
N HIS A 188 2.32 -10.42 0.69
CA HIS A 188 1.40 -9.64 1.52
C HIS A 188 1.78 -9.65 3.00
N PHE A 189 2.29 -10.77 3.53
CA PHE A 189 2.79 -10.84 4.90
C PHE A 189 3.93 -9.83 5.12
N VAL A 190 4.94 -9.84 4.26
CA VAL A 190 6.08 -8.91 4.37
C VAL A 190 5.60 -7.46 4.23
N LYS A 191 4.67 -7.19 3.31
CA LYS A 191 4.07 -5.85 3.16
C LYS A 191 3.27 -5.44 4.40
N MET A 192 2.51 -6.34 5.01
CA MET A 192 1.77 -6.09 6.25
C MET A 192 2.71 -5.67 7.39
N ILE A 193 3.83 -6.38 7.56
CA ILE A 193 4.84 -6.02 8.57
C ILE A 193 5.47 -4.66 8.25
N HIS A 194 5.77 -4.39 6.98
CA HIS A 194 6.25 -3.07 6.54
C HIS A 194 5.27 -1.96 6.98
N CYS A 195 3.97 -2.14 6.79
CA CYS A 195 2.97 -1.16 7.22
C CYS A 195 2.94 -0.98 8.75
N GLY A 196 3.14 -2.06 9.51
CA GLY A 196 3.29 -1.98 10.97
C GLY A 196 4.49 -1.12 11.39
N ILE A 197 5.64 -1.32 10.76
CA ILE A 197 6.85 -0.51 10.97
C ILE A 197 6.58 0.94 10.60
N GLU A 198 5.94 1.19 9.45
CA GLU A 198 5.55 2.54 9.00
C GLU A 198 4.69 3.27 10.04
N TYR A 199 3.73 2.58 10.68
CA TYR A 199 2.91 3.15 11.75
C TYR A 199 3.76 3.58 12.93
N GLY A 200 4.72 2.75 13.37
CA GLY A 200 5.65 3.09 14.45
C GLY A 200 6.53 4.29 14.13
N MET A 201 7.07 4.34 12.90
CA MET A 201 7.91 5.44 12.43
C MET A 201 7.12 6.76 12.37
N MET A 202 5.90 6.74 11.80
CA MET A 202 5.03 7.92 11.76
C MET A 202 4.72 8.44 13.15
N GLN A 203 4.42 7.54 14.09
CA GLN A 203 4.11 7.91 15.47
C GLN A 203 5.32 8.52 16.16
N ALA A 204 6.50 7.93 16.03
CA ALA A 204 7.73 8.47 16.62
C ALA A 204 8.11 9.85 16.06
N ILE A 205 7.96 10.05 14.75
CA ILE A 205 8.18 11.36 14.11
C ILE A 205 7.18 12.38 14.67
N ALA A 206 5.90 12.04 14.76
CA ALA A 206 4.86 12.94 15.25
C ALA A 206 5.10 13.37 16.72
N GLU A 207 5.41 12.42 17.59
CA GLU A 207 5.72 12.69 19.00
C GLU A 207 6.96 13.57 19.14
N GLY A 208 8.03 13.30 18.38
CA GLY A 208 9.23 14.12 18.40
C GLY A 208 8.98 15.55 17.93
N VAL A 209 8.21 15.73 16.87
CA VAL A 209 7.85 17.06 16.35
C VAL A 209 6.95 17.81 17.36
N GLU A 210 5.99 17.13 18.00
CA GLU A 210 5.15 17.73 19.03
C GLU A 210 5.99 18.21 20.24
N LEU A 211 6.98 17.44 20.68
CA LEU A 211 7.89 17.84 21.76
C LEU A 211 8.67 19.11 21.40
N VAL A 212 9.20 19.20 20.16
CA VAL A 212 9.89 20.42 19.70
C VAL A 212 8.95 21.61 19.69
N HIS A 213 7.76 21.47 19.14
CA HIS A 213 6.75 22.53 19.08
C HIS A 213 6.32 23.02 20.48
N LYS A 214 6.11 22.09 21.41
CA LYS A 214 5.71 22.44 22.80
C LYS A 214 6.85 23.09 23.59
N PHE A 215 8.09 22.72 23.31
CA PHE A 215 9.25 23.35 23.97
C PHE A 215 9.43 24.78 23.51
N ASN A 216 9.37 25.04 22.20
CA ASN A 216 9.41 26.41 21.67
C ASN A 216 8.62 26.48 20.35
N PRO A 217 7.41 27.07 20.36
CA PRO A 217 6.57 27.17 19.18
C PRO A 217 7.11 28.08 18.06
N ASP A 218 8.11 28.92 18.36
CA ASP A 218 8.74 29.84 17.39
C ASP A 218 9.79 29.12 16.53
N LEU A 219 10.13 27.86 16.83
CA LEU A 219 11.07 27.07 16.02
C LEU A 219 10.47 26.71 14.67
N ASP A 220 11.24 26.92 13.61
CA ASP A 220 10.86 26.51 12.25
C ASP A 220 10.97 24.99 12.11
N LEU A 221 9.83 24.31 12.24
CA LEU A 221 9.74 22.85 12.14
C LEU A 221 10.12 22.34 10.74
N ALA A 222 9.81 23.09 9.68
CA ALA A 222 10.20 22.69 8.32
C ALA A 222 11.72 22.70 8.15
N ALA A 223 12.40 23.74 8.67
CA ALA A 223 13.85 23.83 8.64
C ALA A 223 14.53 22.75 9.49
N ILE A 224 13.98 22.45 10.67
CA ILE A 224 14.48 21.36 11.53
C ILE A 224 14.37 20.01 10.82
N LEU A 225 13.19 19.69 10.27
CA LEU A 225 12.95 18.44 9.55
C LEU A 225 13.84 18.31 8.30
N LYS A 226 14.05 19.42 7.59
CA LYS A 226 14.99 19.49 6.47
C LYS A 226 16.42 19.15 6.91
N THR A 227 16.85 19.72 8.04
CA THR A 227 18.18 19.46 8.60
C THR A 227 18.34 17.99 9.03
N TRP A 228 17.33 17.44 9.70
CA TRP A 228 17.34 16.03 10.09
C TRP A 228 17.31 15.07 8.88
N ASN A 229 16.69 15.49 7.78
CA ASN A 229 16.65 14.69 6.55
C ASN A 229 17.87 14.93 5.63
N GLY A 230 18.85 15.69 6.08
CA GLY A 230 20.10 16.00 5.36
C GLY A 230 21.33 15.36 6.03
N GLY A 231 21.30 14.05 6.25
CA GLY A 231 22.43 13.28 6.77
C GLY A 231 22.36 12.90 8.25
N SER A 232 21.21 13.06 8.91
CA SER A 232 21.04 12.49 10.26
C SER A 232 20.65 11.00 10.21
N VAL A 233 20.83 10.31 11.34
CA VAL A 233 20.52 8.88 11.45
C VAL A 233 19.04 8.54 11.27
N ILE A 234 18.14 9.55 11.36
CA ILE A 234 16.69 9.39 11.14
C ILE A 234 16.25 9.84 9.75
N GLU A 235 17.18 10.13 8.84
CA GLU A 235 16.86 10.45 7.44
C GLU A 235 15.94 9.38 6.85
N SER A 236 14.81 9.83 6.27
CA SER A 236 13.82 8.92 5.72
C SER A 236 12.85 9.62 4.77
N TYR A 237 12.21 8.83 3.91
CA TYR A 237 11.14 9.32 3.05
C TYR A 237 9.97 9.91 3.87
N LEU A 238 9.61 9.30 5.01
CA LEU A 238 8.56 9.81 5.90
C LEU A 238 8.92 11.17 6.48
N LEU A 239 10.18 11.35 6.89
CA LEU A 239 10.66 12.63 7.39
C LEU A 239 10.60 13.73 6.31
N LYS A 240 10.96 13.39 5.07
CA LYS A 240 10.82 14.30 3.91
C LYS A 240 9.37 14.70 3.66
N LEU A 241 8.43 13.76 3.73
CA LEU A 241 7.02 14.06 3.59
C LEU A 241 6.51 14.96 4.73
N THR A 242 6.97 14.71 5.96
CA THR A 242 6.63 15.55 7.12
C THR A 242 7.14 16.98 6.93
N GLN A 243 8.38 17.16 6.46
CA GLN A 243 8.90 18.49 6.08
C GLN A 243 7.98 19.19 5.07
N GLN A 244 7.59 18.52 4.00
CA GLN A 244 6.72 19.11 2.97
C GLN A 244 5.34 19.51 3.48
N VAL A 245 4.83 18.84 4.52
CA VAL A 245 3.58 19.22 5.17
C VAL A 245 3.78 20.54 5.92
N PHE A 246 4.83 20.67 6.74
CA PHE A 246 5.11 21.91 7.50
C PHE A 246 5.49 23.10 6.61
N GLU A 247 6.06 22.87 5.42
CA GLU A 247 6.27 23.93 4.42
C GLU A 247 4.96 24.52 3.88
N LYS A 248 3.88 23.71 3.85
CA LYS A 248 2.57 24.13 3.34
C LYS A 248 1.64 24.62 4.44
N GLU A 249 1.67 23.98 5.60
CA GLU A 249 0.82 24.25 6.75
C GLU A 249 1.66 24.29 8.05
N PRO A 250 2.36 25.40 8.32
CA PRO A 250 3.29 25.48 9.44
C PRO A 250 2.65 25.30 10.82
N ASP A 251 1.40 25.72 10.97
CA ASP A 251 0.64 25.69 12.23
C ASP A 251 -0.36 24.52 12.36
N MET A 252 -0.49 23.70 11.30
CA MET A 252 -1.43 22.57 11.23
C MET A 252 -2.89 22.94 11.52
N SER A 253 -3.27 24.20 11.47
CA SER A 253 -4.59 24.69 11.91
C SER A 253 -5.77 24.13 11.13
N SER A 254 -5.59 23.77 9.86
CA SER A 254 -6.62 23.17 9.01
C SER A 254 -6.80 21.66 9.23
N ILE A 255 -5.88 21.00 9.94
CA ILE A 255 -5.82 19.54 10.05
C ILE A 255 -6.37 19.09 11.40
N ARG A 256 -7.32 18.15 11.38
CA ARG A 256 -7.81 17.52 12.60
C ARG A 256 -6.94 16.31 12.96
N GLY A 257 -6.59 16.17 14.24
CA GLY A 257 -5.79 15.06 14.75
C GLY A 257 -6.54 13.71 14.81
N VAL A 258 -7.24 13.32 13.74
CA VAL A 258 -7.98 12.05 13.64
C VAL A 258 -7.28 11.16 12.62
N MET A 259 -6.76 10.04 13.10
CA MET A 259 -5.95 9.12 12.31
C MET A 259 -6.71 7.85 11.96
N ASN A 260 -7.07 7.69 10.69
CA ASN A 260 -7.63 6.44 10.21
C ASN A 260 -6.57 5.32 10.17
N SER A 261 -7.01 4.09 10.37
CA SER A 261 -6.18 2.89 10.20
C SER A 261 -6.80 1.97 9.16
N SER A 262 -5.96 1.38 8.33
CA SER A 262 -6.30 0.22 7.50
C SER A 262 -6.05 -1.09 8.28
N GLY A 263 -6.37 -2.23 7.67
CA GLY A 263 -6.28 -3.55 8.34
C GLY A 263 -4.85 -3.93 8.75
N GLU A 264 -3.84 -3.50 7.99
CA GLU A 264 -2.45 -3.98 8.09
C GLU A 264 -1.84 -3.77 9.48
N GLY A 265 -2.08 -2.61 10.10
CA GLY A 265 -1.59 -2.34 11.45
C GLY A 265 -2.19 -3.29 12.49
N LYS A 266 -3.50 -3.55 12.38
CA LYS A 266 -4.21 -4.51 13.25
C LYS A 266 -3.70 -5.93 13.02
N TRP A 267 -3.65 -6.38 11.78
CA TRP A 267 -3.17 -7.72 11.42
C TRP A 267 -1.72 -7.96 11.86
N THR A 268 -0.86 -6.93 11.80
CA THR A 268 0.51 -6.99 12.32
C THR A 268 0.54 -7.27 13.82
N VAL A 269 -0.29 -6.57 14.60
CA VAL A 269 -0.39 -6.77 16.06
C VAL A 269 -0.97 -8.13 16.39
N GLU A 270 -2.04 -8.55 15.70
CA GLU A 270 -2.64 -9.88 15.86
C GLU A 270 -1.63 -10.99 15.57
N THR A 271 -0.87 -10.84 14.50
CA THR A 271 0.19 -11.80 14.12
C THR A 271 1.32 -11.83 15.15
N ALA A 272 1.73 -10.68 15.68
CA ALA A 272 2.73 -10.63 16.73
C ALA A 272 2.28 -11.40 17.98
N LEU A 273 1.00 -11.27 18.37
CA LEU A 273 0.41 -12.04 19.47
C LEU A 273 0.36 -13.55 19.17
N GLU A 274 -0.05 -13.93 17.95
CA GLU A 274 -0.07 -15.35 17.52
C GLU A 274 1.31 -16.00 17.56
N LEU A 275 2.35 -15.23 17.17
CA LEU A 275 3.73 -15.71 17.17
C LEU A 275 4.43 -15.57 18.53
N GLY A 276 3.78 -14.96 19.53
CA GLY A 276 4.40 -14.69 20.82
C GLY A 276 5.54 -13.68 20.78
N ILE A 277 5.54 -12.78 19.79
CA ILE A 277 6.58 -11.78 19.60
C ILE A 277 6.13 -10.44 20.20
N PRO A 278 6.88 -9.85 21.14
CA PRO A 278 6.58 -8.52 21.65
C PRO A 278 6.75 -7.45 20.56
N ALA A 279 5.70 -6.69 20.27
CA ALA A 279 5.73 -5.59 19.32
C ALA A 279 5.14 -4.30 19.96
N PRO A 280 5.72 -3.78 21.07
CA PRO A 280 5.13 -2.67 21.82
C PRO A 280 5.03 -1.39 21.00
N VAL A 281 6.03 -1.03 20.21
CA VAL A 281 6.04 0.21 19.40
C VAL A 281 4.91 0.20 18.37
N ILE A 282 4.78 -0.87 17.60
CA ILE A 282 3.73 -1.02 16.58
C ILE A 282 2.34 -1.05 17.24
N THR A 283 2.21 -1.78 18.35
CA THR A 283 0.95 -1.88 19.11
C THR A 283 0.53 -0.51 19.62
N MET A 284 1.43 0.25 20.23
CA MET A 284 1.11 1.58 20.75
C MET A 284 0.76 2.56 19.62
N ALA A 285 1.44 2.52 18.49
CA ALA A 285 1.09 3.32 17.32
C ALA A 285 -0.33 3.03 16.80
N LEU A 286 -0.73 1.76 16.77
CA LEU A 286 -2.10 1.35 16.42
C LEU A 286 -3.13 1.86 17.44
N LEU A 287 -2.87 1.69 18.74
CA LEU A 287 -3.76 2.13 19.82
C LEU A 287 -3.92 3.66 19.84
N THR A 288 -2.86 4.40 19.54
CA THR A 288 -2.91 5.87 19.41
C THR A 288 -3.84 6.29 18.27
N ARG A 289 -3.84 5.56 17.14
CA ARG A 289 -4.80 5.79 16.06
C ARG A 289 -6.24 5.55 16.51
N TYR A 290 -6.52 4.45 17.22
CA TYR A 290 -7.84 4.20 17.77
C TYR A 290 -8.24 5.28 18.78
N ARG A 291 -7.30 5.73 19.61
CA ARG A 291 -7.53 6.80 20.59
C ARG A 291 -7.89 8.12 19.92
N SER A 292 -7.32 8.44 18.76
CA SER A 292 -7.59 9.69 18.03
C SER A 292 -9.06 9.87 17.62
N HIS A 293 -9.82 8.80 17.54
CA HIS A 293 -11.26 8.82 17.23
C HIS A 293 -12.15 8.98 18.47
N GLN A 294 -11.58 8.97 19.69
CA GLN A 294 -12.35 8.91 20.92
C GLN A 294 -12.20 10.22 21.71
N GLN A 295 -13.33 10.77 22.12
CA GLN A 295 -13.40 11.92 23.03
C GLN A 295 -14.27 11.52 24.23
N ASP A 296 -13.95 12.00 25.44
CA ASP A 296 -14.73 11.77 26.67
C ASP A 296 -15.08 10.29 26.89
N THR A 297 -14.06 9.43 26.95
CA THR A 297 -14.23 7.98 26.96
C THR A 297 -14.89 7.45 28.22
N PHE A 298 -15.67 6.37 28.10
CA PHE A 298 -16.28 5.70 29.24
C PHE A 298 -15.23 5.22 30.27
N SER A 299 -14.09 4.67 29.79
CA SER A 299 -12.98 4.30 30.68
C SER A 299 -12.42 5.48 31.47
N GLY A 300 -12.30 6.65 30.83
CA GLY A 300 -11.91 7.90 31.51
C GLY A 300 -12.91 8.27 32.60
N LYS A 301 -14.21 8.17 32.32
CA LYS A 301 -15.28 8.42 33.34
C LYS A 301 -15.19 7.44 34.51
N VAL A 302 -14.94 6.16 34.24
CA VAL A 302 -14.77 5.15 35.31
C VAL A 302 -13.57 5.48 36.18
N VAL A 303 -12.42 5.82 35.60
CA VAL A 303 -11.22 6.19 36.37
C VAL A 303 -11.46 7.45 37.18
N ALA A 304 -12.09 8.49 36.60
CA ALA A 304 -12.43 9.70 37.32
C ALA A 304 -13.34 9.41 38.50
N ALA A 305 -14.40 8.62 38.30
CA ALA A 305 -15.32 8.22 39.37
C ALA A 305 -14.61 7.43 40.48
N LEU A 306 -13.73 6.48 40.11
CA LEU A 306 -12.95 5.71 41.09
C LEU A 306 -12.01 6.60 41.91
N ARG A 307 -11.33 7.56 41.28
CA ARG A 307 -10.47 8.52 41.99
C ARG A 307 -11.27 9.39 42.95
N ASN A 308 -12.49 9.77 42.56
CA ASN A 308 -13.38 10.50 43.47
C ASN A 308 -13.79 9.63 44.67
N GLN A 309 -14.21 8.41 44.46
CA GLN A 309 -14.62 7.50 45.53
C GLN A 309 -13.47 7.10 46.46
N SER A 310 -12.27 6.89 45.91
CA SER A 310 -11.13 6.43 46.70
C SER A 310 -10.39 7.51 47.44
N GLY A 311 -10.34 8.75 46.89
CA GLY A 311 -9.51 9.84 47.42
C GLY A 311 -10.19 11.19 47.46
N GLY A 312 -11.50 11.29 47.18
CA GLY A 312 -12.24 12.57 47.22
C GLY A 312 -11.82 13.55 46.11
N HIS A 313 -11.11 13.11 45.05
CA HIS A 313 -10.70 14.00 43.96
C HIS A 313 -11.93 14.56 43.24
N PRO A 314 -11.95 15.89 42.91
CA PRO A 314 -13.10 16.52 42.26
C PRO A 314 -13.37 15.88 40.89
N LEU A 315 -14.64 15.75 40.54
CA LEU A 315 -15.11 15.33 39.21
C LEU A 315 -15.41 16.58 38.36
N GLU A 316 -14.88 16.58 37.15
CA GLU A 316 -15.39 17.44 36.09
C GLU A 316 -16.71 16.87 35.61
N ARG A 317 -17.78 17.64 35.66
CA ARG A 317 -19.11 17.25 35.20
C ARG A 317 -19.45 17.98 33.90
N ASN A 318 -20.09 17.28 32.98
CA ASN A 318 -20.66 17.97 31.84
C ASN A 318 -21.58 19.09 32.34
N SER A 319 -21.33 20.34 31.91
CA SER A 319 -22.25 21.44 32.16
C SER A 319 -23.59 21.02 31.53
N GLY A 320 -24.58 20.71 32.38
CA GLY A 320 -25.91 20.30 31.95
C GLY A 320 -26.45 21.35 31.00
N LYS A 321 -26.79 20.95 29.78
CA LYS A 321 -27.82 21.67 29.01
C LYS A 321 -29.08 21.52 29.86
N GLY A 322 -29.47 22.62 30.54
CA GLY A 322 -30.76 22.68 31.21
C GLY A 322 -31.86 22.21 30.30
N GLN A 323 -32.78 21.46 30.89
CA GLN A 323 -34.02 21.01 30.30
C GLN A 323 -34.79 22.12 29.63
#